data_2fe6587b2529b7e6f3fcf918475a05fb
#
_entry.id   2fe6587b2529b7e6f3fcf918475a05fb
#
_cell.length_a   1.000
_cell.length_b   1.000
_cell.length_c   1.000
_cell.angle_alpha   90.00
_cell.angle_beta   90.00
_cell.angle_gamma   90.00
#
_symmetry.space_group_name_H-M   'P 1'
#
loop_
_entity.id
_entity.type
_entity.pdbx_description
1 polymer ?
#
loop_
_entity_poly.entity_id
_entity_poly.type
_entity_poly.pdbx_seq_one_letter_code
_entity_poly.pdbx_strand_id
1 'polypeptide(L)'
;VAADDHGDGKNVKVATPFGGVEVKTSDKQEATGFGLPVYPGAEIVKKDKNNGSADVNLSFGKFQLRVKAVSYRTPDTPEKVADFYRNAMKRYGTVIQCDHDKPVGTPTETDQGLTCSDGDNKHAAARADQDGKIELKVGSKQHQRIVAIDPEDSGTKFGMVVLDLPGNLSVAGDNPDQRQ
;
A
#
# COMPACT_ATOMS: atom_id res chain seq x y z
N VAL A 1 14.36 -18.35 18.46
CA VAL A 1 12.99 -17.80 18.33
C VAL A 1 12.59 -17.35 19.72
N ALA A 2 12.70 -16.06 20.00
CA ALA A 2 12.15 -15.47 21.22
C ALA A 2 10.85 -14.76 20.84
N ALA A 3 9.73 -15.29 21.31
CA ALA A 3 8.45 -14.61 21.26
C ALA A 3 8.27 -13.90 22.60
N ASP A 4 8.35 -12.59 22.62
CA ASP A 4 7.96 -11.78 23.77
C ASP A 4 6.47 -11.44 23.62
N ASP A 5 5.66 -12.08 24.46
CA ASP A 5 4.21 -11.91 24.50
C ASP A 5 3.88 -10.90 25.62
N HIS A 6 3.91 -9.62 25.31
CA HIS A 6 3.37 -8.58 26.18
C HIS A 6 2.54 -7.57 25.36
N GLY A 7 1.22 -7.77 25.37
CA GLY A 7 0.19 -6.76 25.15
C GLY A 7 -0.04 -6.33 23.70
N ASP A 8 -1.19 -6.68 23.15
CA ASP A 8 -1.92 -6.06 22.02
C ASP A 8 -1.15 -5.76 20.72
N GLY A 9 -0.20 -6.59 20.33
CA GLY A 9 0.48 -6.50 19.05
C GLY A 9 1.52 -7.60 18.93
N LYS A 10 1.40 -8.49 17.95
CA LYS A 10 2.41 -9.52 17.72
C LYS A 10 3.58 -8.93 16.93
N ASN A 11 4.68 -8.65 17.63
CA ASN A 11 5.95 -8.34 17.00
C ASN A 11 6.69 -9.65 16.73
N VAL A 12 6.89 -9.98 15.46
CA VAL A 12 7.71 -11.13 15.09
C VAL A 12 9.04 -10.60 14.56
N LYS A 13 10.12 -10.86 15.30
CA LYS A 13 11.50 -10.60 14.87
C LYS A 13 12.15 -11.92 14.53
N VAL A 14 12.54 -12.09 13.28
CA VAL A 14 13.35 -13.22 12.83
C VAL A 14 14.73 -12.70 12.46
N ALA A 15 15.71 -13.02 13.26
CA ALA A 15 17.11 -12.75 12.94
C ALA A 15 17.68 -13.94 12.17
N THR A 16 18.20 -13.67 10.98
CA THR A 16 18.93 -14.67 10.19
C THR A 16 20.38 -14.24 10.01
N PRO A 17 21.32 -15.14 9.72
CA PRO A 17 22.73 -14.79 9.46
C PRO A 17 22.91 -13.81 8.28
N PHE A 18 21.87 -13.65 7.45
CA PHE A 18 21.89 -12.82 6.25
C PHE A 18 21.04 -11.57 6.34
N GLY A 19 20.34 -11.31 7.46
CA GLY A 19 19.48 -10.16 7.67
C GLY A 19 18.36 -10.42 8.67
N GLY A 20 17.66 -9.36 9.07
CA GLY A 20 16.53 -9.42 9.99
C GLY A 20 15.22 -9.12 9.27
N VAL A 21 14.18 -9.85 9.63
CA VAL A 21 12.79 -9.55 9.26
C VAL A 21 12.06 -9.11 10.52
N GLU A 22 11.51 -7.91 10.52
CA GLU A 22 10.66 -7.41 11.61
C GLU A 22 9.26 -7.18 11.05
N VAL A 23 8.29 -7.94 11.57
CA VAL A 23 6.86 -7.76 11.25
C VAL A 23 6.17 -7.24 12.50
N LYS A 24 5.63 -6.02 12.41
CA LYS A 24 4.81 -5.41 13.46
C LYS A 24 3.36 -5.38 13.01
N THR A 25 2.50 -6.00 13.79
CA THR A 25 1.05 -5.88 13.65
C THR A 25 0.52 -5.15 14.88
N SER A 26 -0.09 -3.98 14.71
CA SER A 26 -0.56 -3.14 15.80
C SER A 26 -1.88 -2.47 15.45
N ASP A 27 -2.84 -2.54 16.38
CA ASP A 27 -4.15 -1.87 16.27
C ASP A 27 -4.07 -0.34 16.44
N LYS A 28 -2.97 0.19 16.96
CA LYS A 28 -2.84 1.60 17.36
C LYS A 28 -1.94 2.47 16.45
N GLN A 29 -1.31 1.89 15.41
CA GLN A 29 -0.41 2.63 14.50
C GLN A 29 -1.06 3.04 13.17
N GLU A 30 -2.31 3.27 13.18
CA GLU A 30 -3.27 3.28 12.08
C GLU A 30 -3.00 4.32 11.00
N ALA A 31 -2.43 5.44 11.36
CA ALA A 31 -2.07 6.50 10.42
C ALA A 31 -0.61 6.93 10.56
N THR A 32 0.09 6.42 11.57
CA THR A 32 1.47 6.82 11.84
C THR A 32 2.40 6.22 10.79
N GLY A 33 3.01 7.10 10.00
CA GLY A 33 3.99 6.70 8.97
C GLY A 33 3.45 6.50 7.56
N PHE A 34 2.14 6.68 7.33
CA PHE A 34 1.58 6.73 5.97
C PHE A 34 1.71 8.13 5.37
N GLY A 35 1.77 9.15 6.22
CA GLY A 35 1.76 10.53 5.79
C GLY A 35 0.42 10.97 5.18
N LEU A 36 -0.62 10.15 5.29
CA LEU A 36 -1.97 10.44 4.84
C LEU A 36 -2.93 10.49 6.03
N PRO A 37 -3.91 11.40 6.02
CA PRO A 37 -4.92 11.44 7.07
C PRO A 37 -5.84 10.22 6.98
N VAL A 38 -6.38 9.79 8.12
CA VAL A 38 -7.50 8.83 8.13
C VAL A 38 -8.76 9.52 7.61
N TYR A 39 -9.52 8.83 6.78
CA TYR A 39 -10.82 9.34 6.31
C TYR A 39 -11.77 9.54 7.49
N PRO A 40 -12.45 10.71 7.61
CA PRO A 40 -13.32 11.00 8.73
C PRO A 40 -14.40 9.93 8.92
N GLY A 41 -14.53 9.41 10.14
CA GLY A 41 -15.50 8.39 10.49
C GLY A 41 -15.21 6.98 9.96
N ALA A 42 -14.04 6.76 9.36
CA ALA A 42 -13.63 5.42 8.94
C ALA A 42 -13.20 4.56 10.13
N GLU A 43 -13.55 3.28 10.07
CA GLU A 43 -13.17 2.28 11.06
C GLU A 43 -12.16 1.29 10.47
N ILE A 44 -11.20 0.85 11.29
CA ILE A 44 -10.24 -0.16 10.88
C ILE A 44 -10.95 -1.49 10.62
N VAL A 45 -10.58 -2.12 9.51
CA VAL A 45 -11.01 -3.49 9.21
C VAL A 45 -10.18 -4.46 10.03
N LYS A 46 -10.76 -5.01 11.10
CA LYS A 46 -10.17 -6.11 11.86
C LYS A 46 -10.49 -7.42 11.13
N LYS A 47 -9.48 -8.09 10.59
CA LYS A 47 -9.61 -9.48 10.16
C LYS A 47 -9.36 -10.37 11.37
N ASP A 48 -10.22 -11.40 11.55
CA ASP A 48 -10.07 -12.40 12.59
C ASP A 48 -8.62 -12.90 12.67
N LYS A 49 -7.96 -12.63 13.80
CA LYS A 49 -6.58 -13.00 14.17
C LYS A 49 -5.42 -12.33 13.43
N ASN A 50 -5.66 -11.57 12.34
CA ASN A 50 -4.64 -10.72 11.73
C ASN A 50 -5.20 -9.31 11.61
N ASN A 51 -4.60 -8.38 12.35
CA ASN A 51 -4.97 -6.98 12.36
C ASN A 51 -5.01 -6.40 10.94
N GLY A 52 -5.94 -5.48 10.69
CA GLY A 52 -6.10 -4.81 9.40
C GLY A 52 -4.92 -3.91 8.97
N SER A 53 -3.81 -3.94 9.72
CA SER A 53 -2.58 -3.21 9.42
C SER A 53 -1.37 -4.15 9.41
N ALA A 54 -0.42 -3.86 8.54
CA ALA A 54 0.86 -4.55 8.45
C ALA A 54 1.99 -3.54 8.26
N ASP A 55 3.09 -3.73 8.99
CA ASP A 55 4.34 -3.02 8.79
C ASP A 55 5.43 -4.08 8.59
N VAL A 56 5.97 -4.15 7.38
CA VAL A 56 7.01 -5.10 7.01
C VAL A 56 8.28 -4.35 6.65
N ASN A 57 9.33 -4.59 7.40
CA ASN A 57 10.66 -4.06 7.13
C ASN A 57 11.61 -5.24 6.86
N LEU A 58 12.19 -5.27 5.68
CA LEU A 58 13.20 -6.23 5.29
C LEU A 58 14.52 -5.50 5.05
N SER A 59 15.58 -5.95 5.72
CA SER A 59 16.92 -5.37 5.58
C SER A 59 17.93 -6.47 5.33
N PHE A 60 18.66 -6.40 4.20
CA PHE A 60 19.71 -7.31 3.81
C PHE A 60 20.94 -6.51 3.37
N GLY A 61 21.91 -6.32 4.24
CA GLY A 61 23.07 -5.49 3.94
C GLY A 61 22.67 -4.04 3.63
N LYS A 62 22.91 -3.59 2.40
CA LYS A 62 22.48 -2.27 1.92
C LYS A 62 21.04 -2.24 1.37
N PHE A 63 20.37 -3.38 1.34
CA PHE A 63 19.00 -3.52 0.85
C PHE A 63 18.02 -3.23 1.96
N GLN A 64 17.10 -2.29 1.73
CA GLN A 64 15.99 -1.98 2.64
C GLN A 64 14.69 -1.94 1.84
N LEU A 65 13.75 -2.79 2.21
CA LEU A 65 12.37 -2.79 1.73
C LEU A 65 11.47 -2.46 2.90
N ARG A 66 10.62 -1.45 2.73
CA ARG A 66 9.57 -1.12 3.70
C ARG A 66 8.22 -1.15 3.03
N VAL A 67 7.30 -1.89 3.61
CA VAL A 67 5.90 -1.92 3.22
C VAL A 67 5.04 -1.67 4.45
N LYS A 68 4.20 -0.63 4.40
CA LYS A 68 3.16 -0.38 5.39
C LYS A 68 1.81 -0.47 4.71
N ALA A 69 0.87 -1.17 5.33
CA ALA A 69 -0.50 -1.30 4.83
C ALA A 69 -1.51 -1.23 5.97
N VAL A 70 -2.64 -0.59 5.73
CA VAL A 70 -3.78 -0.54 6.66
C VAL A 70 -5.08 -0.49 5.86
N SER A 71 -6.12 -1.13 6.35
CA SER A 71 -7.44 -1.15 5.72
C SER A 71 -8.52 -0.59 6.61
N TYR A 72 -9.44 0.17 6.02
CA TYR A 72 -10.57 0.83 6.68
C TYR A 72 -11.87 0.56 5.96
N ARG A 73 -12.97 0.81 6.65
CA ARG A 73 -14.34 0.88 6.11
C ARG A 73 -15.02 2.18 6.48
N THR A 74 -15.87 2.66 5.60
CA THR A 74 -16.76 3.81 5.82
C THR A 74 -18.09 3.58 5.11
N PRO A 75 -19.21 4.10 5.63
CA PRO A 75 -20.50 4.06 4.92
C PRO A 75 -20.56 5.00 3.72
N ASP A 76 -19.58 5.86 3.52
CA ASP A 76 -19.52 6.78 2.38
C ASP A 76 -19.19 6.05 1.06
N THR A 77 -19.52 6.71 -0.05
CA THR A 77 -19.32 6.15 -1.40
C THR A 77 -17.84 6.15 -1.81
N PRO A 78 -17.43 5.25 -2.73
CA PRO A 78 -16.06 5.20 -3.24
C PRO A 78 -15.56 6.53 -3.81
N GLU A 79 -16.43 7.30 -4.48
CA GLU A 79 -16.09 8.59 -5.09
C GLU A 79 -15.71 9.63 -4.03
N LYS A 80 -16.46 9.70 -2.91
CA LYS A 80 -16.13 10.59 -1.81
C LYS A 80 -14.79 10.26 -1.19
N VAL A 81 -14.51 8.98 -0.98
CA VAL A 81 -13.23 8.51 -0.46
C VAL A 81 -12.11 8.83 -1.44
N ALA A 82 -12.32 8.59 -2.74
CA ALA A 82 -11.35 8.91 -3.78
C ALA A 82 -11.04 10.40 -3.85
N ASP A 83 -12.04 11.27 -3.80
CA ASP A 83 -11.85 12.73 -3.82
C ASP A 83 -11.07 13.23 -2.61
N PHE A 84 -11.37 12.70 -1.43
CA PHE A 84 -10.63 13.02 -0.20
C PHE A 84 -9.15 12.66 -0.35
N TYR A 85 -8.85 11.42 -0.74
CA TYR A 85 -7.46 10.98 -0.85
C TYR A 85 -6.74 11.59 -2.06
N ARG A 86 -7.41 11.84 -3.18
CA ARG A 86 -6.82 12.59 -4.29
C ARG A 86 -6.33 13.96 -3.84
N ASN A 87 -7.10 14.66 -3.01
CA ASN A 87 -6.68 15.95 -2.46
C ASN A 87 -5.56 15.80 -1.42
N ALA A 88 -5.64 14.82 -0.52
CA ALA A 88 -4.61 14.59 0.50
C ALA A 88 -3.26 14.17 -0.10
N MET A 89 -3.27 13.43 -1.20
CA MET A 89 -2.07 12.92 -1.86
C MET A 89 -1.34 13.96 -2.72
N LYS A 90 -2.01 15.03 -3.17
CA LYS A 90 -1.41 16.10 -4.00
C LYS A 90 -0.16 16.73 -3.42
N ARG A 91 -0.01 16.72 -2.10
CA ARG A 91 1.19 17.23 -1.43
C ARG A 91 2.45 16.41 -1.70
N TYR A 92 2.31 15.21 -2.24
CA TYR A 92 3.39 14.30 -2.59
C TYR A 92 3.71 14.32 -4.09
N GLY A 93 2.97 15.07 -4.90
CA GLY A 93 3.15 15.20 -6.33
C GLY A 93 1.89 14.92 -7.12
N THR A 94 2.08 14.68 -8.40
CA THR A 94 1.00 14.37 -9.34
C THR A 94 0.36 13.02 -9.00
N VAL A 95 -0.95 13.02 -8.76
CA VAL A 95 -1.74 11.81 -8.44
C VAL A 95 -2.33 11.25 -9.71
N ILE A 96 -2.11 9.96 -9.95
CA ILE A 96 -2.75 9.21 -11.03
C ILE A 96 -3.85 8.32 -10.47
N GLN A 97 -4.88 8.08 -11.29
CA GLN A 97 -5.93 7.11 -11.00
C GLN A 97 -5.80 5.91 -11.92
N CYS A 98 -5.90 4.73 -11.34
CA CYS A 98 -5.77 3.47 -12.05
C CYS A 98 -7.01 2.60 -11.83
N ASP A 99 -7.37 1.86 -12.88
CA ASP A 99 -8.22 0.69 -12.83
C ASP A 99 -7.35 -0.51 -13.19
N HIS A 100 -6.97 -1.29 -12.17
CA HIS A 100 -5.92 -2.30 -12.29
C HIS A 100 -4.59 -1.67 -12.77
N ASP A 101 -4.05 -2.12 -13.89
CA ASP A 101 -2.82 -1.65 -14.51
C ASP A 101 -3.02 -0.52 -15.55
N LYS A 102 -4.27 -0.03 -15.71
CA LYS A 102 -4.63 0.96 -16.72
C LYS A 102 -4.93 2.32 -16.11
N PRO A 103 -4.40 3.41 -16.69
CA PRO A 103 -4.75 4.74 -16.24
C PRO A 103 -6.20 5.10 -16.57
N VAL A 104 -6.87 5.77 -15.65
CA VAL A 104 -8.21 6.34 -15.82
C VAL A 104 -8.08 7.86 -15.93
N GLY A 105 -8.34 8.38 -17.10
CA GLY A 105 -8.21 9.82 -17.38
C GLY A 105 -6.75 10.28 -17.46
N THR A 106 -6.53 11.55 -17.12
CA THR A 106 -5.22 12.19 -17.13
C THR A 106 -4.94 12.84 -15.77
N PRO A 107 -3.68 12.84 -15.30
CA PRO A 107 -2.46 12.32 -15.93
C PRO A 107 -2.36 10.78 -15.87
N THR A 108 -1.54 10.19 -16.75
CA THR A 108 -1.30 8.76 -16.85
C THR A 108 -0.01 8.31 -16.17
N GLU A 109 0.78 9.27 -15.74
CA GLU A 109 2.08 9.08 -15.09
C GLU A 109 2.26 10.17 -14.02
N THR A 110 2.90 9.86 -12.90
CA THR A 110 3.26 10.88 -11.90
C THR A 110 4.43 11.73 -12.40
N ASP A 111 4.65 12.89 -11.79
CA ASP A 111 5.82 13.75 -12.04
C ASP A 111 7.16 13.08 -11.72
N GLN A 112 7.15 11.94 -11.03
CA GLN A 112 8.32 11.15 -10.69
C GLN A 112 8.41 9.82 -11.45
N GLY A 113 7.62 9.62 -12.50
CA GLY A 113 7.72 8.49 -13.42
C GLY A 113 7.03 7.21 -12.97
N LEU A 114 6.09 7.29 -12.01
CA LEU A 114 5.27 6.15 -11.59
C LEU A 114 4.05 6.03 -12.52
N THR A 115 3.78 4.83 -13.01
CA THR A 115 2.62 4.50 -13.84
C THR A 115 1.68 3.51 -13.16
N CYS A 116 0.53 3.23 -13.74
CA CYS A 116 -0.41 2.26 -13.20
C CYS A 116 0.12 0.82 -13.21
N SER A 117 0.94 0.46 -14.19
CA SER A 117 1.55 -0.86 -14.30
C SER A 117 2.72 -1.09 -13.32
N ASP A 118 3.28 -0.02 -12.76
CA ASP A 118 4.31 -0.14 -11.75
C ASP A 118 3.69 -0.61 -10.42
N GLY A 119 4.19 -1.71 -9.86
CA GLY A 119 3.73 -2.26 -8.60
C GLY A 119 2.71 -3.39 -8.70
N ASP A 120 2.26 -3.74 -9.89
CA ASP A 120 1.46 -4.94 -10.09
C ASP A 120 2.32 -6.20 -10.03
N ASN A 121 2.66 -6.58 -8.80
CA ASN A 121 3.12 -7.94 -8.55
C ASN A 121 1.95 -8.89 -8.80
N LYS A 122 2.03 -9.67 -9.87
CA LYS A 122 1.10 -10.79 -10.15
C LYS A 122 1.04 -11.81 -9.01
N HIS A 123 1.86 -11.64 -7.97
CA HIS A 123 1.93 -12.45 -6.76
C HIS A 123 1.32 -11.77 -5.53
N ALA A 124 0.97 -10.50 -5.59
CA ALA A 124 0.29 -9.83 -4.49
C ALA A 124 -1.21 -10.10 -4.60
N ALA A 125 -1.62 -11.21 -4.00
CA ALA A 125 -2.98 -11.61 -3.68
C ALA A 125 -3.92 -11.75 -4.89
N ALA A 126 -4.63 -12.87 -4.93
CA ALA A 126 -5.88 -13.04 -5.65
C ALA A 126 -6.79 -11.82 -5.39
N ARG A 127 -6.62 -10.77 -6.18
CA ARG A 127 -7.56 -9.67 -6.23
C ARG A 127 -8.77 -10.24 -6.96
N ALA A 128 -9.82 -10.51 -6.22
CA ALA A 128 -11.11 -10.78 -6.83
C ALA A 128 -11.39 -9.64 -7.82
N ASP A 129 -11.62 -9.98 -9.06
CA ASP A 129 -12.12 -9.09 -10.10
C ASP A 129 -13.43 -8.48 -9.58
N GLN A 130 -13.36 -7.29 -9.02
CA GLN A 130 -14.53 -6.51 -8.64
C GLN A 130 -14.53 -5.26 -9.49
N ASP A 131 -15.56 -5.12 -10.31
CA ASP A 131 -15.81 -3.91 -11.06
C ASP A 131 -15.95 -2.70 -10.14
N GLY A 132 -15.38 -1.57 -10.55
CA GLY A 132 -15.49 -0.30 -9.82
C GLY A 132 -14.38 -0.02 -8.81
N LYS A 133 -13.31 -0.78 -8.79
CA LYS A 133 -12.12 -0.46 -7.98
C LYS A 133 -11.45 0.81 -8.47
N ILE A 134 -11.11 1.67 -7.52
CA ILE A 134 -10.32 2.87 -7.77
C ILE A 134 -8.98 2.71 -7.05
N GLU A 135 -7.90 2.90 -7.76
CA GLU A 135 -6.57 2.96 -7.17
C GLU A 135 -5.93 4.31 -7.45
N LEU A 136 -5.51 5.01 -6.41
CA LEU A 136 -4.79 6.28 -6.50
C LEU A 136 -3.32 6.02 -6.18
N LYS A 137 -2.42 6.50 -7.03
CA LYS A 137 -0.97 6.38 -6.84
C LYS A 137 -0.30 7.75 -6.92
N VAL A 138 0.75 7.95 -6.13
CA VAL A 138 1.63 9.12 -6.16
C VAL A 138 3.04 8.73 -5.76
N GLY A 139 4.03 9.46 -6.24
CA GLY A 139 5.44 9.25 -5.96
C GLY A 139 6.21 8.68 -7.14
N SER A 140 7.33 8.01 -6.84
CA SER A 140 8.21 7.37 -7.80
C SER A 140 8.08 5.84 -7.75
N LYS A 141 8.72 5.15 -8.68
CA LYS A 141 8.77 3.67 -8.69
C LYS A 141 9.34 3.09 -7.39
N GLN A 142 10.25 3.80 -6.72
CA GLN A 142 10.88 3.37 -5.47
C GLN A 142 10.14 3.82 -4.21
N HIS A 143 9.40 4.93 -4.29
CA HIS A 143 8.68 5.51 -3.16
C HIS A 143 7.23 5.78 -3.55
N GLN A 144 6.35 4.84 -3.23
CA GLN A 144 4.95 4.89 -3.63
C GLN A 144 4.04 5.10 -2.42
N ARG A 145 3.00 5.91 -2.62
CA ARG A 145 1.81 5.92 -1.77
C ARG A 145 0.63 5.53 -2.63
N ILE A 146 -0.10 4.54 -2.15
CA ILE A 146 -1.21 3.94 -2.88
C ILE A 146 -2.43 3.95 -1.96
N VAL A 147 -3.57 4.34 -2.50
CA VAL A 147 -4.87 4.17 -1.86
C VAL A 147 -5.74 3.33 -2.78
N ALA A 148 -6.06 2.12 -2.36
CA ALA A 148 -6.94 1.21 -3.07
C ALA A 148 -8.33 1.30 -2.45
N ILE A 149 -9.35 1.51 -3.27
CA ILE A 149 -10.74 1.78 -2.86
C ILE A 149 -11.64 0.75 -3.52
N ASP A 150 -12.29 -0.05 -2.69
CA ASP A 150 -13.18 -1.11 -3.11
C ASP A 150 -14.62 -0.79 -2.71
N PRO A 151 -15.60 -0.73 -3.65
CA PRO A 151 -16.99 -0.61 -3.28
C PRO A 151 -17.46 -1.87 -2.53
N GLU A 152 -18.29 -1.68 -1.52
CA GLU A 152 -18.99 -2.75 -0.79
C GLU A 152 -20.49 -2.44 -0.77
N ASP A 153 -21.34 -3.46 -0.51
CA ASP A 153 -22.82 -3.31 -0.49
C ASP A 153 -23.31 -2.23 0.50
N SER A 154 -22.55 -1.98 1.56
CA SER A 154 -22.88 -1.03 2.63
C SER A 154 -21.91 0.12 2.77
N GLY A 155 -21.23 0.52 1.70
CA GLY A 155 -20.27 1.62 1.73
C GLY A 155 -18.99 1.32 0.97
N THR A 156 -17.85 1.63 1.58
CA THR A 156 -16.55 1.53 0.93
C THR A 156 -15.52 0.94 1.88
N LYS A 157 -14.80 -0.05 1.39
CA LYS A 157 -13.54 -0.50 1.99
C LYS A 157 -12.39 0.14 1.25
N PHE A 158 -11.39 0.61 1.97
CA PHE A 158 -10.19 1.16 1.35
C PHE A 158 -8.93 0.79 2.12
N GLY A 159 -7.83 0.70 1.41
CA GLY A 159 -6.51 0.41 1.97
C GLY A 159 -5.53 1.51 1.63
N MET A 160 -4.69 1.89 2.59
CA MET A 160 -3.53 2.75 2.38
C MET A 160 -2.27 1.89 2.39
N VAL A 161 -1.39 2.11 1.41
CA VAL A 161 -0.10 1.42 1.30
C VAL A 161 1.00 2.44 1.09
N VAL A 162 2.08 2.30 1.84
CA VAL A 162 3.36 2.98 1.59
C VAL A 162 4.39 1.92 1.25
N LEU A 163 5.04 2.10 0.12
CA LEU A 163 6.06 1.19 -0.39
C LEU A 163 7.35 1.96 -0.62
N ASP A 164 8.41 1.57 0.08
CA ASP A 164 9.77 2.06 -0.12
C ASP A 164 10.64 0.90 -0.60
N LEU A 165 11.10 0.99 -1.84
CA LEU A 165 11.97 0.00 -2.49
C LEU A 165 13.41 0.53 -2.56
N PRO A 166 14.41 -0.35 -2.46
CA PRO A 166 15.79 0.05 -2.73
C PRO A 166 15.95 0.44 -4.22
N GLY A 167 16.83 1.41 -4.48
CA GLY A 167 16.99 2.03 -5.80
C GLY A 167 17.40 1.11 -6.96
N ASN A 168 17.72 -0.15 -6.67
CA ASN A 168 18.06 -1.18 -7.66
C ASN A 168 16.94 -2.19 -7.90
N LEU A 169 15.79 -2.04 -7.23
CA LEU A 169 14.60 -2.85 -7.49
C LEU A 169 13.48 -1.95 -8.03
N SER A 170 13.07 -2.22 -9.25
CA SER A 170 11.77 -1.78 -9.74
C SER A 170 10.80 -2.95 -9.62
N VAL A 171 9.58 -2.69 -9.17
CA VAL A 171 8.49 -3.68 -9.08
C VAL A 171 7.84 -3.91 -10.45
N ALA A 172 8.35 -3.27 -11.49
CA ALA A 172 7.99 -3.55 -12.88
C ALA A 172 8.89 -4.67 -13.40
N GLY A 173 8.28 -5.71 -13.94
CA GLY A 173 9.01 -6.75 -14.66
C GLY A 173 9.78 -6.16 -15.84
N ASP A 174 10.99 -5.74 -15.60
CA ASP A 174 11.96 -5.47 -16.64
C ASP A 174 12.37 -6.85 -17.19
N ASN A 175 11.76 -7.21 -18.32
CA ASN A 175 12.16 -8.41 -19.04
C ASN A 175 13.47 -8.10 -19.78
N PRO A 176 14.62 -8.68 -19.37
CA PRO A 176 15.91 -8.38 -19.98
C PRO A 176 16.05 -8.84 -21.44
N ASP A 177 15.05 -9.53 -22.00
CA ASP A 177 15.07 -10.11 -23.35
C ASP A 177 14.61 -9.18 -24.49
N GLN A 178 14.38 -7.89 -24.23
CA GLN A 178 13.95 -6.93 -25.26
C GLN A 178 15.09 -6.00 -25.74
N ARG A 179 16.35 -6.37 -25.55
CA ARG A 179 17.48 -5.66 -26.16
C ARG A 179 18.16 -6.54 -27.20
N GLN A 180 17.62 -6.57 -28.39
CA GLN A 180 18.33 -6.86 -29.63
C GLN A 180 18.03 -5.77 -30.64
#